data_abcb437eb0abe15f26f623353ee8321a
#
_entry.id   abcb437eb0abe15f26f623353ee8321a
#
_cell.length_a   1.000
_cell.length_b   1.000
_cell.length_c   1.000
_cell.angle_alpha   90.00
_cell.angle_beta   90.00
_cell.angle_gamma   90.00
#
_symmetry.space_group_name_H-M   'P 1'
#
loop_
_entity.id
_entity.type
_entity.pdbx_description
1 polymer ?
#
loop_
_entity_poly.entity_id
_entity_poly.type
_entity_poly.pdbx_seq_one_letter_code
_entity_poly.pdbx_strand_id
1 'polypeptide(L)'
;MELAKIERVYTSYAKIYDQIFGKVFHEGRQSVIRNLNVQPDEKILEVGIGTGLALPMYPRHCQIVGIDFSEGMLDKAKQRAAEHRMGHVQLHRMDAGAMEFKDDSFDTVVAAYVVTAVPDYRKVVSEMIRVCRPGGRIIMLNHFSNDNKIIAAMEKVISPLTKHLGWRTDLALQTVLEGTPLHVARKQNVNPMRLWVLVECVNEKHVNGKTHINGAINGNGAAAYVHINSTPLSEHANGQALA
;
A
#
# COMPACT_ATOMS: atom_id res chain seq x y z
N MET A 1 -12.38 16.83 3.53
CA MET A 1 -12.19 17.41 2.17
C MET A 1 -12.95 16.51 1.20
N GLU A 2 -13.71 17.05 0.24
CA GLU A 2 -14.49 16.22 -0.68
C GLU A 2 -13.59 15.58 -1.74
N LEU A 3 -13.86 14.32 -2.10
CA LEU A 3 -13.10 13.56 -3.12
C LEU A 3 -13.00 14.31 -4.46
N ALA A 4 -14.09 14.96 -4.90
CA ALA A 4 -14.11 15.76 -6.13
C ALA A 4 -13.14 16.96 -6.11
N LYS A 5 -12.85 17.53 -4.94
CA LYS A 5 -11.86 18.60 -4.79
C LYS A 5 -10.44 18.04 -4.89
N ILE A 6 -10.21 16.88 -4.30
CA ILE A 6 -8.93 16.16 -4.39
C ILE A 6 -8.64 15.82 -5.85
N GLU A 7 -9.59 15.21 -6.56
CA GLU A 7 -9.45 14.86 -7.97
C GLU A 7 -9.04 16.06 -8.84
N ARG A 8 -9.73 17.21 -8.70
CA ARG A 8 -9.39 18.42 -9.44
C ARG A 8 -7.96 18.91 -9.17
N VAL A 9 -7.54 18.87 -7.91
CA VAL A 9 -6.19 19.27 -7.51
C VAL A 9 -5.16 18.35 -8.16
N TYR A 10 -5.30 17.04 -8.00
CA TYR A 10 -4.34 16.08 -8.55
C TYR A 10 -4.34 16.04 -10.08
N THR A 11 -5.49 16.14 -10.73
CA THR A 11 -5.57 16.23 -12.20
C THR A 11 -4.87 17.50 -12.73
N SER A 12 -5.02 18.63 -12.04
CA SER A 12 -4.32 19.87 -12.39
C SER A 12 -2.81 19.75 -12.23
N TYR A 13 -2.38 19.07 -11.17
CA TYR A 13 -0.95 18.84 -10.90
C TYR A 13 -0.34 17.72 -11.73
N ALA A 14 -1.13 16.83 -12.34
CA ALA A 14 -0.61 15.69 -13.09
C ALA A 14 0.45 16.09 -14.14
N LYS A 15 0.33 17.28 -14.77
CA LYS A 15 1.29 17.75 -15.78
C LYS A 15 2.67 18.11 -15.21
N ILE A 16 2.72 18.64 -13.99
CA ILE A 16 3.95 19.10 -13.32
C ILE A 16 4.34 18.22 -12.14
N TYR A 17 3.47 17.24 -11.77
CA TYR A 17 3.66 16.37 -10.62
C TYR A 17 5.00 15.64 -10.68
N ASP A 18 5.32 15.06 -11.81
CA ASP A 18 6.55 14.28 -12.00
C ASP A 18 7.80 15.15 -11.87
N GLN A 19 7.74 16.42 -12.28
CA GLN A 19 8.87 17.35 -12.19
C GLN A 19 9.15 17.80 -10.75
N ILE A 20 8.06 18.09 -10.00
CA ILE A 20 8.16 18.60 -8.62
C ILE A 20 8.35 17.43 -7.65
N PHE A 21 7.46 16.45 -7.70
CA PHE A 21 7.38 15.35 -6.73
C PHE A 21 8.14 14.09 -7.16
N GLY A 22 8.49 13.99 -8.44
CA GLY A 22 9.24 12.87 -8.98
C GLY A 22 10.55 12.65 -8.24
N LYS A 23 11.35 13.70 -8.07
CA LYS A 23 12.66 13.65 -7.39
C LYS A 23 12.51 13.53 -5.87
N VAL A 24 11.60 14.33 -5.26
CA VAL A 24 11.43 14.38 -3.79
C VAL A 24 10.99 13.03 -3.23
N PHE A 25 10.10 12.32 -3.93
CA PHE A 25 9.57 11.03 -3.50
C PHE A 25 10.27 9.81 -4.10
N HIS A 26 11.30 10.03 -4.92
CA HIS A 26 12.00 8.96 -5.63
C HIS A 26 12.66 7.95 -4.69
N GLU A 27 13.43 8.44 -3.72
CA GLU A 27 14.12 7.59 -2.73
C GLU A 27 13.14 6.73 -1.93
N GLY A 28 11.99 7.33 -1.55
CA GLY A 28 10.95 6.60 -0.85
C GLY A 28 10.37 5.47 -1.69
N ARG A 29 9.99 5.74 -2.94
CA ARG A 29 9.50 4.70 -3.86
C ARG A 29 10.54 3.60 -4.07
N GLN A 30 11.80 3.96 -4.31
CA GLN A 30 12.88 2.97 -4.43
C GLN A 30 13.02 2.13 -3.15
N SER A 31 12.89 2.76 -1.98
CA SER A 31 12.98 2.05 -0.71
C SER A 31 11.83 1.06 -0.56
N VAL A 32 10.61 1.43 -0.93
CA VAL A 32 9.46 0.49 -0.97
C VAL A 32 9.82 -0.71 -1.83
N ILE A 33 10.17 -0.51 -3.09
CA ILE A 33 10.40 -1.61 -4.04
C ILE A 33 11.58 -2.51 -3.63
N ARG A 34 12.69 -1.94 -3.16
CA ARG A 34 13.85 -2.72 -2.67
C ARG A 34 13.50 -3.61 -1.48
N ASN A 35 12.58 -3.15 -0.65
CA ASN A 35 12.17 -3.88 0.55
C ASN A 35 11.01 -4.85 0.32
N LEU A 36 10.36 -4.81 -0.86
CA LEU A 36 9.24 -5.69 -1.18
C LEU A 36 9.63 -7.17 -1.23
N ASN A 37 10.86 -7.49 -1.63
CA ASN A 37 11.29 -8.89 -1.84
C ASN A 37 10.22 -9.71 -2.57
N VAL A 38 9.83 -9.23 -3.75
CA VAL A 38 8.71 -9.73 -4.55
C VAL A 38 8.96 -11.16 -5.00
N GLN A 39 8.01 -12.05 -4.73
CA GLN A 39 8.06 -13.43 -5.17
C GLN A 39 7.52 -13.59 -6.60
N PRO A 40 7.91 -14.66 -7.33
CA PRO A 40 7.30 -14.98 -8.61
C PRO A 40 5.77 -15.10 -8.49
N ASP A 41 5.06 -14.53 -9.49
CA ASP A 41 3.60 -14.53 -9.58
C ASP A 41 2.85 -13.83 -8.43
N GLU A 42 3.56 -13.14 -7.55
CA GLU A 42 2.96 -12.37 -6.46
C GLU A 42 2.00 -11.30 -7.01
N LYS A 43 0.79 -11.25 -6.47
CA LYS A 43 -0.23 -10.25 -6.81
C LYS A 43 -0.12 -9.05 -5.90
N ILE A 44 0.25 -7.93 -6.48
CA ILE A 44 0.49 -6.68 -5.76
C ILE A 44 -0.59 -5.66 -6.13
N LEU A 45 -1.23 -5.08 -5.12
CA LEU A 45 -2.08 -3.90 -5.29
C LEU A 45 -1.29 -2.66 -4.89
N GLU A 46 -1.14 -1.69 -5.79
CA GLU A 46 -0.64 -0.35 -5.46
C GLU A 46 -1.82 0.62 -5.37
N VAL A 47 -2.10 1.08 -4.16
CA VAL A 47 -3.15 2.05 -3.84
C VAL A 47 -2.61 3.45 -4.04
N GLY A 48 -3.31 4.29 -4.81
CA GLY A 48 -2.87 5.64 -5.15
C GLY A 48 -1.63 5.64 -6.03
N ILE A 49 -1.66 4.87 -7.14
CA ILE A 49 -0.52 4.71 -8.04
C ILE A 49 -0.06 6.02 -8.70
N GLY A 50 -0.92 7.04 -8.71
CA GLY A 50 -0.65 8.34 -9.31
C GLY A 50 -0.28 8.24 -10.78
N THR A 51 0.81 8.91 -11.17
CA THR A 51 1.35 8.87 -12.54
C THR A 51 2.17 7.62 -12.85
N GLY A 52 2.19 6.62 -11.96
CA GLY A 52 2.88 5.35 -12.14
C GLY A 52 4.40 5.43 -12.07
N LEU A 53 4.97 6.40 -11.34
CA LEU A 53 6.44 6.56 -11.23
C LEU A 53 7.14 5.35 -10.61
N ALA A 54 6.46 4.54 -9.82
CA ALA A 54 7.00 3.31 -9.24
C ALA A 54 6.98 2.13 -10.23
N LEU A 55 6.09 2.14 -11.22
CA LEU A 55 5.88 1.02 -12.13
C LEU A 55 7.17 0.45 -12.73
N PRO A 56 8.08 1.26 -13.32
CA PRO A 56 9.31 0.72 -13.93
C PRO A 56 10.29 0.09 -12.93
N MET A 57 10.07 0.31 -11.63
CA MET A 57 10.94 -0.22 -10.57
C MET A 57 10.52 -1.62 -10.12
N TYR A 58 9.27 -2.02 -10.39
CA TYR A 58 8.78 -3.35 -10.04
C TYR A 58 9.42 -4.43 -10.92
N PRO A 59 9.72 -5.60 -10.35
CA PRO A 59 10.18 -6.74 -11.13
C PRO A 59 9.07 -7.25 -12.06
N ARG A 60 9.44 -7.80 -13.21
CA ARG A 60 8.48 -8.24 -14.24
C ARG A 60 7.81 -9.58 -13.97
N HIS A 61 8.26 -10.29 -12.95
CA HIS A 61 7.74 -11.61 -12.58
C HIS A 61 6.54 -11.57 -11.62
N CYS A 62 6.04 -10.38 -11.28
CA CYS A 62 4.83 -10.21 -10.46
C CYS A 62 3.67 -9.65 -11.27
N GLN A 63 2.47 -9.73 -10.70
CA GLN A 63 1.26 -9.13 -11.25
C GLN A 63 0.95 -7.85 -10.47
N ILE A 64 0.79 -6.73 -11.17
CA ILE A 64 0.53 -5.45 -10.53
C ILE A 64 -0.86 -4.96 -10.91
N VAL A 65 -1.65 -4.63 -9.91
CA VAL A 65 -2.89 -3.86 -10.05
C VAL A 65 -2.66 -2.50 -9.40
N GLY A 66 -2.81 -1.41 -10.15
CA GLY A 66 -2.72 -0.06 -9.63
C GLY A 66 -4.09 0.62 -9.63
N ILE A 67 -4.43 1.29 -8.55
CA ILE A 67 -5.65 2.11 -8.47
C ILE A 67 -5.31 3.56 -8.16
N ASP A 68 -6.08 4.47 -8.76
CA ASP A 68 -6.08 5.90 -8.41
C ASP A 68 -7.47 6.47 -8.65
N PHE A 69 -7.84 7.48 -7.89
CA PHE A 69 -9.13 8.16 -8.08
C PHE A 69 -9.10 9.15 -9.24
N SER A 70 -7.93 9.73 -9.55
CA SER A 70 -7.73 10.73 -10.60
C SER A 70 -7.49 10.09 -11.97
N GLU A 71 -8.42 10.31 -12.90
CA GLU A 71 -8.26 9.87 -14.30
C GLU A 71 -7.00 10.47 -14.93
N GLY A 72 -6.72 11.75 -14.72
CA GLY A 72 -5.53 12.40 -15.28
C GLY A 72 -4.21 11.84 -14.76
N MET A 73 -4.17 11.28 -13.54
CA MET A 73 -3.02 10.54 -13.04
C MET A 73 -2.90 9.18 -13.72
N LEU A 74 -4.02 8.45 -13.84
CA LEU A 74 -4.05 7.13 -14.46
C LEU A 74 -3.69 7.17 -15.95
N ASP A 75 -4.07 8.22 -16.69
CA ASP A 75 -3.69 8.36 -18.10
C ASP A 75 -2.17 8.42 -18.25
N LYS A 76 -1.47 9.11 -17.37
CA LYS A 76 -0.01 9.11 -17.35
C LYS A 76 0.58 7.77 -16.93
N ALA A 77 -0.05 7.10 -15.97
CA ALA A 77 0.38 5.75 -15.55
C ALA A 77 0.20 4.75 -16.70
N LYS A 78 -0.92 4.80 -17.43
CA LYS A 78 -1.18 3.98 -18.63
C LYS A 78 -0.14 4.24 -19.72
N GLN A 79 0.15 5.52 -20.01
CA GLN A 79 1.20 5.92 -20.95
C GLN A 79 2.55 5.33 -20.54
N ARG A 80 2.95 5.48 -19.28
CA ARG A 80 4.21 4.95 -18.74
C ARG A 80 4.29 3.44 -18.80
N ALA A 81 3.22 2.73 -18.46
CA ALA A 81 3.14 1.28 -18.57
C ALA A 81 3.32 0.82 -20.03
N ALA A 82 2.73 1.53 -21.00
CA ALA A 82 2.88 1.24 -22.43
C ALA A 82 4.31 1.52 -22.92
N GLU A 83 4.89 2.68 -22.57
CA GLU A 83 6.28 3.04 -22.92
C GLU A 83 7.29 2.00 -22.43
N HIS A 84 7.08 1.47 -21.22
CA HIS A 84 7.93 0.43 -20.63
C HIS A 84 7.50 -1.00 -20.96
N ARG A 85 6.49 -1.19 -21.84
CA ARG A 85 5.96 -2.52 -22.26
C ARG A 85 5.62 -3.42 -21.08
N MET A 86 4.84 -2.90 -20.11
CA MET A 86 4.51 -3.57 -18.85
C MET A 86 3.17 -4.30 -18.95
N GLY A 87 3.11 -5.39 -19.73
CA GLY A 87 1.86 -6.17 -19.93
C GLY A 87 1.33 -6.87 -18.66
N HIS A 88 2.10 -6.91 -17.58
CA HIS A 88 1.75 -7.49 -16.29
C HIS A 88 1.09 -6.46 -15.34
N VAL A 89 0.80 -5.24 -15.82
CA VAL A 89 0.20 -4.15 -15.04
C VAL A 89 -1.23 -3.91 -15.51
N GLN A 90 -2.14 -3.83 -14.57
CA GLN A 90 -3.53 -3.41 -14.76
C GLN A 90 -3.79 -2.13 -13.97
N LEU A 91 -4.50 -1.16 -14.56
CA LEU A 91 -4.75 0.14 -13.96
C LEU A 91 -6.25 0.44 -13.97
N HIS A 92 -6.81 0.77 -12.80
CA HIS A 92 -8.23 1.02 -12.63
C HIS A 92 -8.48 2.36 -11.92
N ARG A 93 -9.46 3.11 -12.39
CA ARG A 93 -9.99 4.25 -11.65
C ARG A 93 -10.89 3.73 -10.54
N MET A 94 -10.51 4.01 -9.28
CA MET A 94 -11.21 3.45 -8.13
C MET A 94 -10.99 4.32 -6.88
N ASP A 95 -12.01 4.37 -6.01
CA ASP A 95 -11.88 4.94 -4.67
C ASP A 95 -11.20 3.92 -3.75
N ALA A 96 -10.08 4.32 -3.16
CA ALA A 96 -9.35 3.48 -2.20
C ALA A 96 -10.14 3.18 -0.92
N GLY A 97 -11.16 3.99 -0.60
CA GLY A 97 -12.06 3.77 0.54
C GLY A 97 -13.25 2.88 0.24
N ALA A 98 -13.42 2.41 -1.03
CA ALA A 98 -14.50 1.53 -1.48
C ALA A 98 -14.02 0.71 -2.68
N MET A 99 -13.12 -0.24 -2.44
CA MET A 99 -12.49 -1.03 -3.50
C MET A 99 -13.42 -2.12 -4.03
N GLU A 100 -13.53 -2.23 -5.35
CA GLU A 100 -14.38 -3.23 -6.03
C GLU A 100 -13.67 -4.60 -6.21
N PHE A 101 -12.69 -4.89 -5.37
CA PHE A 101 -12.00 -6.19 -5.34
C PHE A 101 -12.65 -7.11 -4.30
N LYS A 102 -12.57 -8.41 -4.54
CA LYS A 102 -12.97 -9.42 -3.56
C LYS A 102 -12.00 -9.41 -2.37
N ASP A 103 -12.47 -9.92 -1.23
CA ASP A 103 -11.62 -10.16 -0.09
C ASP A 103 -10.45 -11.08 -0.47
N ASP A 104 -9.31 -10.92 0.16
CA ASP A 104 -8.14 -11.81 0.02
C ASP A 104 -7.57 -11.91 -1.40
N SER A 105 -7.76 -10.88 -2.23
CA SER A 105 -7.39 -10.88 -3.66
C SER A 105 -5.90 -10.66 -3.92
N PHE A 106 -5.16 -10.11 -2.94
CA PHE A 106 -3.77 -9.69 -3.10
C PHE A 106 -2.85 -10.26 -2.03
N ASP A 107 -1.63 -10.63 -2.44
CA ASP A 107 -0.58 -11.07 -1.54
C ASP A 107 0.07 -9.90 -0.80
N THR A 108 0.24 -8.79 -1.51
CA THR A 108 0.83 -7.56 -0.99
C THR A 108 0.02 -6.34 -1.42
N VAL A 109 -0.22 -5.42 -0.49
CA VAL A 109 -0.85 -4.13 -0.74
C VAL A 109 0.13 -3.02 -0.39
N VAL A 110 0.38 -2.11 -1.32
CA VAL A 110 1.30 -0.99 -1.17
C VAL A 110 0.52 0.32 -1.20
N ALA A 111 0.78 1.20 -0.24
CA ALA A 111 0.23 2.56 -0.20
C ALA A 111 1.36 3.56 0.09
N ALA A 112 1.94 4.11 -0.97
CA ALA A 112 3.01 5.10 -0.86
C ALA A 112 2.44 6.52 -0.98
N TYR A 113 2.56 7.29 0.11
CA TYR A 113 2.09 8.68 0.20
C TYR A 113 0.57 8.87 0.12
N VAL A 114 -0.21 7.83 0.44
CA VAL A 114 -1.66 7.82 0.32
C VAL A 114 -2.36 8.06 1.65
N VAL A 115 -2.01 7.31 2.69
CA VAL A 115 -2.76 7.26 3.97
C VAL A 115 -2.91 8.65 4.59
N THR A 116 -1.92 9.53 4.43
CA THR A 116 -1.96 10.91 4.92
C THR A 116 -2.59 11.90 3.94
N ALA A 117 -2.90 11.48 2.71
CA ALA A 117 -3.46 12.33 1.65
C ALA A 117 -4.96 12.11 1.41
N VAL A 118 -5.55 11.06 1.98
CA VAL A 118 -6.97 10.74 1.82
C VAL A 118 -7.84 11.35 2.91
N PRO A 119 -9.12 11.66 2.64
CA PRO A 119 -10.03 12.24 3.62
C PRO A 119 -10.29 11.31 4.80
N ASP A 120 -10.53 10.04 4.52
CA ASP A 120 -10.83 8.99 5.50
C ASP A 120 -9.84 7.84 5.38
N TYR A 121 -8.71 7.99 6.07
CA TYR A 121 -7.66 6.98 6.08
C TYR A 121 -8.15 5.65 6.70
N ARG A 122 -9.12 5.70 7.65
CA ARG A 122 -9.64 4.48 8.29
C ARG A 122 -10.35 3.58 7.29
N LYS A 123 -11.17 4.15 6.41
CA LYS A 123 -11.79 3.39 5.32
C LYS A 123 -10.75 2.80 4.39
N VAL A 124 -9.76 3.59 3.98
CA VAL A 124 -8.69 3.11 3.08
C VAL A 124 -7.90 1.97 3.72
N VAL A 125 -7.50 2.10 4.98
CA VAL A 125 -6.77 1.03 5.70
C VAL A 125 -7.65 -0.21 5.88
N SER A 126 -8.94 -0.04 6.19
CA SER A 126 -9.89 -1.16 6.27
C SER A 126 -10.02 -1.91 4.95
N GLU A 127 -10.12 -1.21 3.83
CA GLU A 127 -10.16 -1.81 2.50
C GLU A 127 -8.84 -2.50 2.14
N MET A 128 -7.69 -1.89 2.45
CA MET A 128 -6.39 -2.53 2.27
C MET A 128 -6.30 -3.86 3.04
N ILE A 129 -6.78 -3.88 4.29
CA ILE A 129 -6.85 -5.10 5.12
C ILE A 129 -7.80 -6.12 4.50
N ARG A 130 -8.97 -5.68 4.02
CA ARG A 130 -9.97 -6.57 3.44
C ARG A 130 -9.44 -7.28 2.19
N VAL A 131 -8.85 -6.53 1.26
CA VAL A 131 -8.39 -7.06 -0.03
C VAL A 131 -7.05 -7.79 0.05
N CYS A 132 -6.24 -7.53 1.08
CA CYS A 132 -5.02 -8.25 1.37
C CYS A 132 -5.35 -9.58 2.05
N ARG A 133 -4.81 -10.70 1.57
CA ARG A 133 -5.04 -12.01 2.18
C ARG A 133 -4.50 -12.09 3.64
N PRO A 134 -5.00 -13.02 4.45
CA PRO A 134 -4.41 -13.32 5.75
C PRO A 134 -2.94 -13.74 5.60
N GLY A 135 -2.09 -13.23 6.49
CA GLY A 135 -0.64 -13.40 6.40
C GLY A 135 0.01 -12.65 5.22
N GLY A 136 -0.77 -11.92 4.42
CA GLY A 136 -0.26 -11.02 3.37
C GLY A 136 0.39 -9.79 3.96
N ARG A 137 1.04 -8.99 3.11
CA ARG A 137 1.81 -7.83 3.53
C ARG A 137 1.09 -6.53 3.17
N ILE A 138 1.08 -5.59 4.10
CA ILE A 138 0.62 -4.22 3.84
C ILE A 138 1.78 -3.28 4.10
N ILE A 139 2.18 -2.55 3.06
CA ILE A 139 3.32 -1.65 3.10
C ILE A 139 2.84 -0.22 2.94
N MET A 140 3.14 0.59 3.93
CA MET A 140 2.79 2.00 3.94
C MET A 140 4.06 2.84 3.97
N LEU A 141 4.15 3.82 3.09
CA LEU A 141 5.19 4.85 3.11
C LEU A 141 4.53 6.21 3.21
N ASN A 142 4.70 6.87 4.35
CA ASN A 142 4.09 8.18 4.57
C ASN A 142 4.97 9.04 5.48
N HIS A 143 4.64 10.31 5.55
CA HIS A 143 5.03 11.16 6.64
C HIS A 143 4.07 10.88 7.80
N PHE A 144 4.58 10.25 8.86
CA PHE A 144 3.84 10.11 10.12
C PHE A 144 4.39 11.12 11.13
N SER A 145 3.50 11.70 11.95
CA SER A 145 3.91 12.65 12.97
C SER A 145 5.00 12.04 13.87
N ASN A 146 6.03 12.84 14.16
CA ASN A 146 7.20 12.40 14.91
C ASN A 146 7.06 12.84 16.36
N ASP A 147 7.58 12.02 17.30
CA ASP A 147 7.68 12.35 18.74
C ASP A 147 8.70 13.48 19.01
N ASN A 148 9.49 13.88 18.01
CA ASN A 148 10.40 15.00 18.13
C ASN A 148 9.64 16.34 18.15
N LYS A 149 9.58 16.97 19.33
CA LYS A 149 8.85 18.22 19.58
C LYS A 149 9.21 19.36 18.62
N ILE A 150 10.46 19.41 18.14
CA ILE A 150 10.93 20.45 17.20
C ILE A 150 10.32 20.22 15.83
N ILE A 151 10.38 18.97 15.34
CA ILE A 151 9.79 18.60 14.05
C ILE A 151 8.28 18.77 14.10
N ALA A 152 7.62 18.32 15.17
CA ALA A 152 6.17 18.49 15.38
C ALA A 152 5.77 19.98 15.45
N ALA A 153 6.60 20.86 16.00
CA ALA A 153 6.34 22.30 16.00
C ALA A 153 6.47 22.91 14.59
N MET A 154 7.49 22.52 13.83
CA MET A 154 7.66 22.94 12.43
C MET A 154 6.49 22.43 11.56
N GLU A 155 6.06 21.19 11.75
CA GLU A 155 4.92 20.59 11.07
C GLU A 155 3.62 21.36 11.35
N LYS A 156 3.38 21.80 12.58
CA LYS A 156 2.23 22.66 12.93
C LYS A 156 2.25 23.99 12.19
N VAL A 157 3.41 24.57 12.00
CA VAL A 157 3.56 25.84 11.25
C VAL A 157 3.28 25.65 9.76
N ILE A 158 3.74 24.53 9.18
CA ILE A 158 3.59 24.20 7.77
C ILE A 158 2.20 23.58 7.47
N SER A 159 1.56 22.97 8.47
CA SER A 159 0.28 22.25 8.33
C SER A 159 -0.85 23.04 7.65
N PRO A 160 -1.05 24.35 7.87
CA PRO A 160 -2.07 25.09 7.13
C PRO A 160 -1.82 25.11 5.62
N LEU A 161 -0.55 25.18 5.20
CA LEU A 161 -0.16 25.18 3.79
C LEU A 161 -0.31 23.78 3.18
N THR A 162 0.12 22.73 3.90
CA THR A 162 0.03 21.33 3.45
C THR A 162 -1.41 20.81 3.43
N LYS A 163 -2.29 21.32 4.29
CA LYS A 163 -3.73 21.02 4.24
C LYS A 163 -4.40 21.52 2.95
N HIS A 164 -3.92 22.65 2.39
CA HIS A 164 -4.37 23.11 1.07
C HIS A 164 -3.91 22.19 -0.06
N LEU A 165 -2.77 21.51 0.12
CA LEU A 165 -2.23 20.50 -0.80
C LEU A 165 -2.79 19.10 -0.55
N GLY A 166 -3.68 18.93 0.44
CA GLY A 166 -4.31 17.65 0.72
C GLY A 166 -3.51 16.73 1.65
N TRP A 167 -2.46 17.20 2.30
CA TRP A 167 -1.62 16.36 3.17
C TRP A 167 -1.89 16.61 4.65
N ARG A 168 -1.98 15.51 5.40
CA ARG A 168 -2.03 15.55 6.87
C ARG A 168 -0.65 15.21 7.41
N THR A 169 -0.04 16.17 8.11
CA THR A 169 1.25 15.98 8.77
C THR A 169 1.12 15.57 10.23
N ASP A 170 -0.12 15.61 10.75
CA ASP A 170 -0.48 15.37 12.15
C ASP A 170 -0.88 13.91 12.47
N LEU A 171 -0.84 13.01 11.47
CA LEU A 171 -1.29 11.64 11.63
C LEU A 171 -0.18 10.74 12.21
N ALA A 172 -0.38 10.24 13.44
CA ALA A 172 0.54 9.30 14.05
C ALA A 172 0.34 7.87 13.50
N LEU A 173 1.43 7.14 13.31
CA LEU A 173 1.38 5.74 12.87
C LEU A 173 0.52 4.89 13.82
N GLN A 174 0.67 5.08 15.14
CA GLN A 174 -0.10 4.33 16.13
C GLN A 174 -1.60 4.52 15.95
N THR A 175 -2.06 5.74 15.64
CA THR A 175 -3.47 6.04 15.36
C THR A 175 -3.98 5.34 14.10
N VAL A 176 -3.10 5.10 13.10
CA VAL A 176 -3.45 4.35 11.89
C VAL A 176 -3.61 2.87 12.17
N LEU A 177 -2.80 2.32 13.07
CA LEU A 177 -2.79 0.89 13.40
C LEU A 177 -3.77 0.51 14.51
N GLU A 178 -4.24 1.48 15.29
CA GLU A 178 -5.13 1.25 16.42
C GLU A 178 -6.43 0.55 15.98
N GLY A 179 -6.77 -0.56 16.66
CA GLY A 179 -7.96 -1.34 16.37
C GLY A 179 -7.89 -2.16 15.05
N THR A 180 -6.73 -2.24 14.41
CA THR A 180 -6.53 -3.05 13.19
C THR A 180 -5.83 -4.37 13.51
N PRO A 181 -6.00 -5.41 12.69
CA PRO A 181 -5.26 -6.68 12.80
C PRO A 181 -3.87 -6.60 12.14
N LEU A 182 -3.28 -5.43 12.05
CA LEU A 182 -1.97 -5.24 11.42
C LEU A 182 -0.85 -5.36 12.45
N HIS A 183 0.00 -6.36 12.26
CA HIS A 183 1.23 -6.51 13.03
C HIS A 183 2.40 -5.86 12.32
N VAL A 184 3.11 -4.92 12.97
CA VAL A 184 4.28 -4.25 12.40
C VAL A 184 5.48 -5.20 12.40
N ALA A 185 5.84 -5.69 11.23
CA ALA A 185 7.02 -6.54 11.03
C ALA A 185 8.30 -5.69 10.91
N ARG A 186 8.19 -4.51 10.30
CA ARG A 186 9.34 -3.62 10.13
C ARG A 186 8.92 -2.15 10.05
N LYS A 187 9.72 -1.28 10.66
CA LYS A 187 9.61 0.17 10.55
C LYS A 187 10.99 0.76 10.23
N GLN A 188 11.07 1.59 9.19
CA GLN A 188 12.32 2.17 8.72
C GLN A 188 12.14 3.63 8.32
N ASN A 189 13.07 4.50 8.73
CA ASN A 189 13.17 5.84 8.17
C ASN A 189 13.89 5.78 6.82
N VAL A 190 13.32 6.44 5.81
CA VAL A 190 13.75 6.25 4.41
C VAL A 190 14.75 7.29 3.95
N ASN A 191 14.78 8.47 4.54
CA ASN A 191 15.68 9.54 4.13
C ASN A 191 16.51 10.07 5.30
N PRO A 192 17.66 10.75 5.05
CA PRO A 192 18.51 11.30 6.10
C PRO A 192 17.78 12.24 7.05
N MET A 193 16.80 12.99 6.55
CA MET A 193 15.97 13.90 7.36
C MET A 193 14.88 13.21 8.16
N ARG A 194 14.73 11.88 8.03
CA ARG A 194 13.70 11.04 8.70
C ARG A 194 12.26 11.53 8.49
N LEU A 195 12.00 12.19 7.36
CA LEU A 195 10.67 12.72 7.03
C LEU A 195 9.71 11.63 6.60
N TRP A 196 10.22 10.55 6.00
CA TRP A 196 9.41 9.46 5.50
C TRP A 196 9.66 8.18 6.30
N VAL A 197 8.59 7.53 6.67
CA VAL A 197 8.62 6.26 7.40
C VAL A 197 7.98 5.20 6.52
N LEU A 198 8.74 4.17 6.23
CA LEU A 198 8.28 2.93 5.62
C LEU A 198 7.90 1.98 6.75
N VAL A 199 6.68 1.49 6.69
CA VAL A 199 6.14 0.50 7.62
C VAL A 199 5.67 -0.70 6.82
N GLU A 200 6.17 -1.87 7.17
CA GLU A 200 5.71 -3.15 6.66
C GLU A 200 4.92 -3.85 7.76
N CYS A 201 3.68 -4.18 7.45
CA CYS A 201 2.79 -4.90 8.36
C CYS A 201 2.42 -6.26 7.76
N VAL A 202 2.23 -7.23 8.63
CA VAL A 202 1.57 -8.50 8.32
C VAL A 202 0.09 -8.36 8.65
N ASN A 203 -0.77 -8.80 7.75
CA ASN A 203 -2.22 -8.81 7.93
C ASN A 203 -2.63 -10.06 8.75
N GLU A 204 -2.82 -9.90 10.04
CA GLU A 204 -3.22 -10.98 10.96
C GLU A 204 -4.74 -11.12 11.08
N LYS A 205 -5.51 -10.68 10.07
CA LYS A 205 -6.96 -10.87 10.09
C LYS A 205 -7.34 -12.35 10.15
N HIS A 206 -8.40 -12.64 10.88
CA HIS A 206 -8.90 -13.99 11.06
C HIS A 206 -9.70 -14.46 9.84
N VAL A 207 -9.47 -15.70 9.42
CA VAL A 207 -10.34 -16.41 8.46
C VAL A 207 -11.10 -17.47 9.23
N ASN A 208 -12.43 -17.40 9.24
CA ASN A 208 -13.30 -18.39 9.87
C ASN A 208 -12.94 -18.73 11.34
N GLY A 209 -12.60 -17.71 12.14
CA GLY A 209 -12.32 -17.89 13.57
C GLY A 209 -11.00 -18.56 13.93
N LYS A 210 -10.10 -18.77 12.95
CA LYS A 210 -8.74 -19.29 13.20
C LYS A 210 -7.71 -18.20 12.98
N THR A 211 -6.88 -17.96 13.99
CA THR A 211 -5.70 -17.08 13.88
C THR A 211 -4.62 -17.82 13.09
N HIS A 212 -4.28 -17.36 11.91
CA HIS A 212 -3.08 -17.84 11.22
C HIS A 212 -1.88 -17.01 11.68
N ILE A 213 -1.23 -17.44 12.75
CA ILE A 213 0.09 -16.92 13.14
C ILE A 213 1.12 -17.82 12.43
N ASN A 214 1.66 -17.36 11.33
CA ASN A 214 2.82 -17.97 10.70
C ASN A 214 3.95 -16.94 10.59
N GLY A 215 4.85 -16.98 11.56
CA GLY A 215 6.06 -16.20 11.56
C GLY A 215 6.92 -16.49 12.78
N ALA A 216 7.72 -17.55 12.72
CA ALA A 216 8.83 -17.70 13.66
C ALA A 216 9.86 -16.61 13.35
N ILE A 217 10.04 -15.68 14.28
CA ILE A 217 11.10 -14.68 14.22
C ILE A 217 12.40 -15.38 14.59
N ASN A 218 13.30 -15.58 13.64
CA ASN A 218 14.66 -15.96 13.94
C ASN A 218 15.40 -14.80 14.60
N GLY A 219 16.22 -15.06 15.61
CA GLY A 219 16.87 -14.09 16.50
C GLY A 219 17.77 -13.02 15.85
N ASN A 220 17.78 -12.91 14.52
CA ASN A 220 18.53 -11.89 13.75
C ASN A 220 17.63 -10.90 13.00
N GLY A 221 16.34 -10.80 13.34
CA GLY A 221 15.46 -9.76 12.80
C GLY A 221 15.07 -9.91 11.32
N ALA A 222 15.37 -11.03 10.67
CA ALA A 222 14.93 -11.36 9.32
C ALA A 222 13.74 -12.31 9.39
N ALA A 223 12.59 -11.89 8.87
CA ALA A 223 11.42 -12.76 8.75
C ALA A 223 11.70 -13.86 7.72
N ALA A 224 11.68 -15.11 8.19
CA ALA A 224 11.71 -16.27 7.29
C ALA A 224 10.31 -16.50 6.75
N TYR A 225 10.12 -16.29 5.44
CA TYR A 225 8.87 -16.60 4.76
C TYR A 225 8.74 -18.11 4.55
N VAL A 226 7.75 -18.71 5.18
CA VAL A 226 7.38 -20.10 4.91
C VAL A 226 6.32 -20.11 3.81
N HIS A 227 6.63 -20.73 2.67
CA HIS A 227 5.66 -21.02 1.63
C HIS A 227 4.57 -21.95 2.19
N ILE A 228 3.32 -21.50 2.17
CA ILE A 228 2.18 -22.38 2.42
C ILE A 228 1.75 -22.92 1.06
N ASN A 229 2.10 -24.19 0.77
CA ASN A 229 1.49 -24.94 -0.32
C ASN A 229 -0.02 -25.08 -0.03
N SER A 230 -0.85 -24.50 -0.84
CA SER A 230 -2.28 -24.75 -0.85
C SER A 230 -2.54 -26.15 -1.41
N THR A 231 -2.67 -27.14 -0.52
CA THR A 231 -3.19 -28.45 -0.90
C THR A 231 -4.69 -28.30 -1.15
N PRO A 232 -5.24 -28.70 -2.32
CA PRO A 232 -6.67 -28.67 -2.53
C PRO A 232 -7.34 -29.70 -1.61
N LEU A 233 -8.43 -29.27 -0.97
CA LEU A 233 -9.30 -30.16 -0.20
C LEU A 233 -9.86 -31.24 -1.14
N SER A 234 -9.45 -32.47 -0.94
CA SER A 234 -10.07 -33.63 -1.59
C SER A 234 -11.48 -33.80 -1.05
N GLU A 235 -12.46 -33.72 -1.94
CA GLU A 235 -13.82 -34.17 -1.69
C GLU A 235 -13.83 -35.67 -1.39
N HIS A 236 -14.08 -36.04 -0.15
CA HIS A 236 -14.49 -37.38 0.18
C HIS A 236 -15.99 -37.49 -0.04
N ALA A 237 -16.36 -37.99 -1.22
CA ALA A 237 -17.67 -38.52 -1.48
C ALA A 237 -17.85 -39.84 -0.71
N ASN A 238 -18.69 -39.83 0.30
CA ASN A 238 -19.23 -41.03 0.92
C ASN A 238 -20.27 -41.62 -0.01
N GLY A 239 -19.93 -42.71 -0.68
CA GLY A 239 -20.85 -43.60 -1.32
C GLY A 239 -20.98 -44.89 -0.53
N GLN A 240 -21.97 -45.00 0.36
CA GLN A 240 -22.44 -46.26 0.85
C GLN A 240 -23.46 -46.81 -0.17
N ALA A 241 -23.14 -47.95 -0.77
CA ALA A 241 -24.10 -48.80 -1.45
C ALA A 241 -24.38 -49.99 -0.56
N LEU A 242 -25.64 -50.16 -0.24
CA LEU A 242 -26.25 -51.39 0.31
C LEU A 242 -26.49 -52.38 -0.82
N ALA A 243 -26.05 -53.56 -0.65
CA ALA A 243 -26.74 -54.84 -0.98
C ALA A 243 -25.89 -56.02 -0.51
#